data_249badf4f903f923704fa074e3eeac8d
#
_entry.id   249badf4f903f923704fa074e3eeac8d
#
_cell.length_a   1.000
_cell.length_b   1.000
_cell.length_c   1.000
_cell.angle_alpha   90.00
_cell.angle_beta   90.00
_cell.angle_gamma   90.00
#
_symmetry.space_group_name_H-M   'P 1'
#
loop_
_entity.id
_entity.type
_entity.pdbx_description
1 polymer ?
#
loop_
_entity_poly.entity_id
_entity_poly.type
_entity_poly.pdbx_seq_one_letter_code
_entity_poly.pdbx_strand_id
1 'polypeptide(L)'
;HYAQYHLSNVDLTGALKGALVTARLTSDNVLLKMTTEAEYNLAHSYPDGKVTMDVTQLDLHELGLMPQPMKHPLAFNFSAEARQNRVFTHLVSGDMKLNLSARSGVEPLIRQSTHFVDVLMRQIDEKALDHAELREALPTAILSFSAGKENPLAYFLATQNISYQDASMKFGTAPDWGINGKAAIHTLKVDTLQLDTIFFTVKQDTTSMKLRAGVINGPKNPQFVFRSTLTGEIRSEDAELTVNYVDGKGQTGVLFGVNARPLTEGHGKGNGVLLNLTPAEPVIAYRKFHFVDNSNWIYLHNNMRVYANIDMDSDNG
;
A
#
# COMPACT_ATOMS: atom_id res chain seq x y z
N HIS A 1 8.29 36.76 6.18
CA HIS A 1 7.60 36.36 7.42
C HIS A 1 6.38 35.49 7.05
N TYR A 2 6.34 34.26 7.52
CA TYR A 2 5.14 33.44 7.47
C TYR A 2 4.73 33.12 8.91
N ALA A 3 3.60 33.61 9.33
CA ALA A 3 3.14 33.56 10.73
C ALA A 3 4.16 34.19 11.70
N GLN A 4 4.51 33.49 12.77
CA GLN A 4 5.43 33.96 13.83
C GLN A 4 6.89 33.50 13.61
N TYR A 5 7.21 32.92 12.49
CA TYR A 5 8.54 32.33 12.23
C TYR A 5 9.46 33.32 11.51
N HIS A 6 10.67 33.46 12.03
CA HIS A 6 11.75 34.23 11.42
C HIS A 6 12.83 33.28 10.94
N LEU A 7 12.90 33.09 9.64
CA LEU A 7 14.04 32.40 9.03
C LEU A 7 15.14 33.43 8.78
N SER A 8 16.21 33.36 9.54
CA SER A 8 17.46 34.09 9.33
C SER A 8 18.48 33.20 8.61
N ASN A 9 19.52 33.79 8.04
CA ASN A 9 20.60 33.06 7.36
C ASN A 9 20.10 32.15 6.22
N VAL A 10 19.19 32.68 5.40
CA VAL A 10 18.70 32.06 4.18
C VAL A 10 19.31 32.76 2.99
N ASP A 11 20.00 32.04 2.14
CA ASP A 11 20.62 32.55 0.92
C ASP A 11 20.07 31.82 -0.31
N LEU A 12 19.64 32.57 -1.30
CA LEU A 12 19.14 32.07 -2.58
C LEU A 12 19.97 32.64 -3.71
N THR A 13 20.64 31.77 -4.44
CA THR A 13 21.35 32.10 -5.65
C THR A 13 20.73 31.41 -6.85
N GLY A 14 20.76 32.07 -8.01
CA GLY A 14 20.22 31.50 -9.23
C GLY A 14 20.99 32.00 -10.44
N ALA A 15 21.00 31.22 -11.50
CA ALA A 15 21.60 31.57 -12.78
C ALA A 15 20.73 31.06 -13.93
N LEU A 16 20.73 31.80 -15.03
CA LEU A 16 20.16 31.40 -16.30
C LEU A 16 21.29 31.38 -17.34
N LYS A 17 21.52 30.21 -17.94
CA LYS A 17 22.56 30.01 -18.94
C LYS A 17 21.95 29.33 -20.17
N GLY A 18 21.66 30.11 -21.19
CA GLY A 18 20.82 29.66 -22.28
C GLY A 18 19.41 29.35 -21.79
N ALA A 19 18.94 28.11 -22.00
CA ALA A 19 17.66 27.64 -21.52
C ALA A 19 17.75 26.94 -20.15
N LEU A 20 18.94 26.76 -19.58
CA LEU A 20 19.14 26.08 -18.31
C LEU A 20 19.05 27.07 -17.15
N VAL A 21 18.08 26.87 -16.29
CA VAL A 21 17.93 27.56 -14.99
C VAL A 21 18.56 26.69 -13.92
N THR A 22 19.42 27.28 -13.10
CA THR A 22 19.94 26.65 -11.88
C THR A 22 19.61 27.54 -10.69
N ALA A 23 19.27 26.91 -9.57
CA ALA A 23 19.00 27.61 -8.31
C ALA A 23 19.64 26.82 -7.16
N ARG A 24 20.17 27.57 -6.19
CA ARG A 24 20.66 27.00 -4.93
C ARG A 24 20.08 27.80 -3.77
N LEU A 25 19.44 27.10 -2.86
CA LEU A 25 18.88 27.65 -1.61
C LEU A 25 19.64 27.00 -0.46
N THR A 26 20.20 27.82 0.42
CA THR A 26 20.82 27.36 1.67
C THR A 26 20.13 28.02 2.85
N SER A 27 19.98 27.29 3.91
CA SER A 27 19.50 27.81 5.20
C SER A 27 20.40 27.27 6.31
N ASP A 28 20.95 28.14 7.12
CA ASP A 28 21.67 27.81 8.37
C ASP A 28 20.94 28.45 9.56
N ASN A 29 19.68 28.10 9.70
CA ASN A 29 18.82 28.53 10.78
C ASN A 29 18.70 27.44 11.84
N VAL A 30 18.46 27.83 13.09
CA VAL A 30 18.25 26.87 14.20
C VAL A 30 17.06 25.93 13.93
N LEU A 31 16.02 26.43 13.26
CA LEU A 31 14.82 25.64 12.92
C LEU A 31 14.99 24.74 11.70
N LEU A 32 15.84 25.20 10.75
CA LEU A 32 16.00 24.53 9.47
C LEU A 32 17.41 24.74 8.92
N LYS A 33 18.20 23.66 8.89
CA LYS A 33 19.49 23.63 8.17
C LYS A 33 19.33 22.75 6.94
N MET A 34 19.46 23.39 5.78
CA MET A 34 19.32 22.67 4.51
C MET A 34 20.14 23.29 3.39
N THR A 35 20.43 22.46 2.39
CA THR A 35 20.87 22.89 1.06
C THR A 35 19.94 22.27 0.03
N THR A 36 19.41 23.10 -0.86
CA THR A 36 18.61 22.65 -2.01
C THR A 36 19.26 23.12 -3.28
N GLU A 37 19.45 22.24 -4.23
CA GLU A 37 19.92 22.56 -5.59
C GLU A 37 18.86 22.11 -6.59
N ALA A 38 18.57 22.97 -7.54
CA ALA A 38 17.61 22.71 -8.59
C ALA A 38 18.18 23.11 -9.94
N GLU A 39 17.92 22.31 -10.93
CA GLU A 39 18.16 22.62 -12.34
C GLU A 39 16.89 22.37 -13.15
N TYR A 40 16.59 23.22 -14.10
CA TYR A 40 15.44 23.09 -14.97
C TYR A 40 15.77 23.61 -16.38
N ASN A 41 15.42 22.83 -17.40
CA ASN A 41 15.64 23.17 -18.79
C ASN A 41 14.38 23.73 -19.42
N LEU A 42 14.36 25.01 -19.74
CA LEU A 42 13.26 25.75 -20.36
C LEU A 42 13.09 25.49 -21.87
N ALA A 43 14.05 24.82 -22.51
CA ALA A 43 13.99 24.52 -23.94
C ALA A 43 12.93 23.47 -24.30
N HIS A 44 12.46 22.70 -23.33
CA HIS A 44 11.50 21.61 -23.54
C HIS A 44 10.10 22.01 -23.10
N SER A 45 9.09 21.51 -23.81
CA SER A 45 7.68 21.69 -23.43
C SER A 45 7.23 20.74 -22.32
N TYR A 46 8.02 19.74 -21.98
CA TYR A 46 7.82 18.80 -20.88
C TYR A 46 8.74 19.13 -19.71
N PRO A 47 8.39 18.77 -18.48
CA PRO A 47 9.25 18.92 -17.31
C PRO A 47 10.60 18.21 -17.52
N ASP A 48 11.69 18.98 -17.51
CA ASP A 48 13.06 18.51 -17.69
C ASP A 48 13.95 19.18 -16.65
N GLY A 49 14.13 18.52 -15.52
CA GLY A 49 14.86 19.07 -14.40
C GLY A 49 15.20 18.07 -13.32
N LYS A 50 15.96 18.54 -12.36
CA LYS A 50 16.37 17.79 -11.18
C LYS A 50 16.36 18.71 -9.97
N VAL A 51 15.90 18.18 -8.83
CA VAL A 51 15.99 18.82 -7.52
C VAL A 51 16.69 17.87 -6.56
N THR A 52 17.64 18.39 -5.81
CA THR A 52 18.25 17.70 -4.67
C THR A 52 18.11 18.57 -3.44
N MET A 53 17.74 17.96 -2.33
CA MET A 53 17.58 18.64 -1.04
C MET A 53 18.28 17.81 0.03
N ASP A 54 19.19 18.44 0.74
CA ASP A 54 19.85 17.88 1.92
C ASP A 54 19.41 18.69 3.13
N VAL A 55 18.60 18.08 3.98
CA VAL A 55 18.13 18.66 5.24
C VAL A 55 18.88 17.96 6.36
N THR A 56 19.77 18.69 7.01
CA THR A 56 20.55 18.18 8.14
C THR A 56 19.89 18.42 9.49
N GLN A 57 18.98 19.39 9.55
CA GLN A 57 18.20 19.69 10.74
C GLN A 57 16.88 20.33 10.36
N LEU A 58 15.77 19.76 10.86
CA LEU A 58 14.44 20.34 10.81
C LEU A 58 13.75 20.09 12.15
N ASP A 59 13.44 21.15 12.89
CA ASP A 59 12.75 21.06 14.17
C ASP A 59 11.24 21.24 13.98
N LEU A 60 10.51 20.12 13.96
CA LEU A 60 9.06 20.12 13.77
C LEU A 60 8.31 20.61 15.02
N HIS A 61 8.90 20.51 16.22
CA HIS A 61 8.28 20.99 17.45
C HIS A 61 8.32 22.53 17.50
N GLU A 62 9.47 23.11 17.24
CA GLU A 62 9.63 24.55 17.19
C GLU A 62 8.81 25.18 16.04
N LEU A 63 8.52 24.41 14.98
CA LEU A 63 7.59 24.80 13.92
C LEU A 63 6.10 24.60 14.27
N GLY A 64 5.80 24.14 15.49
CA GLY A 64 4.42 23.89 15.93
C GLY A 64 3.71 22.73 15.23
N LEU A 65 4.46 21.90 14.48
CA LEU A 65 3.94 20.75 13.74
C LEU A 65 3.90 19.48 14.58
N MET A 66 4.63 19.45 15.70
CA MET A 66 4.62 18.37 16.67
C MET A 66 4.40 18.87 18.09
N PRO A 67 3.59 18.19 18.92
CA PRO A 67 3.28 18.65 20.28
C PRO A 67 4.45 18.48 21.26
N GLN A 68 5.43 17.64 20.96
CA GLN A 68 6.58 17.35 21.81
C GLN A 68 7.89 17.48 21.03
N PRO A 69 8.99 17.90 21.67
CA PRO A 69 10.31 17.95 21.08
C PRO A 69 10.74 16.56 20.59
N MET A 70 11.30 16.50 19.41
CA MET A 70 11.92 15.28 18.89
C MET A 70 13.25 15.04 19.59
N LYS A 71 13.53 13.77 19.95
CA LYS A 71 14.83 13.35 20.50
C LYS A 71 16.00 13.68 19.55
N HIS A 72 15.70 13.59 18.26
CA HIS A 72 16.63 13.90 17.19
C HIS A 72 15.94 14.81 16.18
N PRO A 73 16.59 15.86 15.68
CA PRO A 73 16.03 16.68 14.61
C PRO A 73 15.79 15.81 13.39
N LEU A 74 14.77 16.17 12.62
CA LEU A 74 14.51 15.49 11.36
C LEU A 74 15.62 15.85 10.37
N ALA A 75 16.28 14.81 9.84
CA ALA A 75 17.29 14.94 8.80
C ALA A 75 16.92 13.99 7.65
N PHE A 76 17.04 14.48 6.41
CA PHE A 76 16.77 13.67 5.22
C PHE A 76 17.46 14.20 3.99
N ASN A 77 17.72 13.28 3.06
CA ASN A 77 18.13 13.59 1.71
C ASN A 77 16.98 13.27 0.75
N PHE A 78 16.63 14.22 -0.09
CA PHE A 78 15.62 14.06 -1.13
C PHE A 78 16.20 14.39 -2.48
N SER A 79 15.86 13.61 -3.49
CA SER A 79 16.12 13.93 -4.88
C SER A 79 14.93 13.57 -5.75
N ALA A 80 14.62 14.43 -6.71
CA ALA A 80 13.63 14.19 -7.74
C ALA A 80 14.22 14.58 -9.10
N GLU A 81 13.97 13.76 -10.09
CA GLU A 81 14.39 13.99 -11.48
C GLU A 81 13.19 13.71 -12.39
N ALA A 82 12.90 14.65 -13.29
CA ALA A 82 11.93 14.50 -14.34
C ALA A 82 12.61 14.71 -15.69
N ARG A 83 12.39 13.79 -16.64
CA ARG A 83 12.83 13.82 -18.02
C ARG A 83 11.66 13.41 -18.92
N GLN A 84 11.83 13.53 -20.22
CA GLN A 84 10.79 13.16 -21.19
C GLN A 84 10.20 11.75 -20.96
N ASN A 85 11.06 10.80 -20.63
CA ASN A 85 10.69 9.38 -20.53
C ASN A 85 11.03 8.76 -19.17
N ARG A 86 11.27 9.58 -18.16
CA ARG A 86 11.62 9.09 -16.82
C ARG A 86 11.22 10.07 -15.73
N VAL A 87 10.62 9.53 -14.68
CA VAL A 87 10.48 10.20 -13.38
C VAL A 87 11.17 9.33 -12.35
N PHE A 88 11.98 9.96 -11.51
CA PHE A 88 12.66 9.29 -10.41
C PHE A 88 12.57 10.16 -9.16
N THR A 89 12.25 9.56 -8.02
CA THR A 89 12.26 10.23 -6.71
C THR A 89 12.93 9.32 -5.70
N HIS A 90 13.79 9.88 -4.89
CA HIS A 90 14.51 9.19 -3.84
C HIS A 90 14.50 10.01 -2.56
N LEU A 91 14.09 9.40 -1.45
CA LEU A 91 14.12 9.97 -0.12
C LEU A 91 14.84 9.02 0.83
N VAL A 92 15.78 9.55 1.59
CA VAL A 92 16.49 8.83 2.66
C VAL A 92 16.44 9.64 3.93
N SER A 93 16.07 9.00 5.04
CA SER A 93 16.11 9.60 6.37
C SER A 93 16.47 8.54 7.41
N GLY A 94 17.68 8.59 7.95
CA GLY A 94 18.25 7.49 8.72
C GLY A 94 18.34 6.21 7.88
N ASP A 95 17.80 5.13 8.39
CA ASP A 95 17.70 3.84 7.66
C ASP A 95 16.42 3.69 6.81
N MET A 96 15.55 4.71 6.80
CA MET A 96 14.38 4.75 5.93
C MET A 96 14.74 5.19 4.52
N LYS A 97 14.22 4.47 3.53
CA LYS A 97 14.37 4.77 2.09
C LYS A 97 13.04 4.65 1.37
N LEU A 98 12.72 5.64 0.56
CA LEU A 98 11.56 5.64 -0.34
C LEU A 98 12.03 5.96 -1.75
N ASN A 99 11.69 5.11 -2.72
CA ASN A 99 12.01 5.33 -4.11
C ASN A 99 10.77 5.17 -4.98
N LEU A 100 10.57 6.10 -5.89
CA LEU A 100 9.62 6.01 -6.98
C LEU A 100 10.40 6.10 -8.30
N SER A 101 10.13 5.20 -9.22
CA SER A 101 10.68 5.22 -10.57
C SER A 101 9.58 4.93 -11.58
N ALA A 102 9.40 5.80 -12.57
CA ALA A 102 8.49 5.59 -13.68
C ALA A 102 9.23 5.68 -15.02
N ARG A 103 8.81 4.85 -15.99
CA ARG A 103 9.34 4.84 -17.37
C ARG A 103 8.50 5.72 -18.30
N SER A 104 8.16 6.90 -17.83
CA SER A 104 7.44 7.93 -18.59
C SER A 104 7.75 9.28 -17.99
N GLY A 105 7.52 10.36 -18.72
CA GLY A 105 7.56 11.72 -18.18
C GLY A 105 6.43 11.97 -17.18
N VAL A 106 6.45 13.12 -16.53
CA VAL A 106 5.47 13.49 -15.47
C VAL A 106 4.04 13.50 -16.00
N GLU A 107 3.80 14.19 -17.12
CA GLU A 107 2.46 14.33 -17.69
C GLU A 107 1.86 12.99 -18.18
N PRO A 108 2.58 12.16 -18.96
CA PRO A 108 2.10 10.82 -19.28
C PRO A 108 1.86 9.95 -18.04
N LEU A 109 2.70 10.03 -17.00
CA LEU A 109 2.51 9.28 -15.76
C LEU A 109 1.19 9.65 -15.08
N ILE A 110 0.92 10.94 -14.93
CA ILE A 110 -0.34 11.43 -14.32
C ILE A 110 -1.52 10.99 -15.17
N ARG A 111 -1.47 11.20 -16.47
CA ARG A 111 -2.57 10.85 -17.38
C ARG A 111 -2.89 9.34 -17.36
N GLN A 112 -1.86 8.48 -17.41
CA GLN A 112 -2.05 7.02 -17.32
C GLN A 112 -2.59 6.62 -15.96
N SER A 113 -2.11 7.22 -14.88
CA SER A 113 -2.61 6.92 -13.53
C SER A 113 -4.09 7.32 -13.37
N THR A 114 -4.48 8.48 -13.89
CA THR A 114 -5.90 8.90 -13.89
C THR A 114 -6.75 7.97 -14.75
N HIS A 115 -6.29 7.64 -15.95
CA HIS A 115 -7.00 6.71 -16.82
C HIS A 115 -7.20 5.33 -16.20
N PHE A 116 -6.17 4.80 -15.51
CA PHE A 116 -6.29 3.55 -14.77
C PHE A 116 -7.38 3.62 -13.69
N VAL A 117 -7.43 4.71 -12.92
CA VAL A 117 -8.46 4.92 -11.90
C VAL A 117 -9.85 4.97 -12.54
N ASP A 118 -10.00 5.67 -13.65
CA ASP A 118 -11.29 5.78 -14.35
C ASP A 118 -11.77 4.42 -14.88
N VAL A 119 -10.86 3.63 -15.48
CA VAL A 119 -11.17 2.26 -15.94
C VAL A 119 -11.55 1.37 -14.77
N LEU A 120 -10.79 1.41 -13.67
CA LEU A 120 -11.07 0.61 -12.48
C LEU A 120 -12.45 0.97 -11.88
N MET A 121 -12.74 2.25 -11.70
CA MET A 121 -14.01 2.69 -11.12
C MET A 121 -15.20 2.30 -12.00
N ARG A 122 -15.09 2.45 -13.31
CA ARG A 122 -16.11 2.01 -14.26
C ARG A 122 -16.36 0.50 -14.14
N GLN A 123 -15.32 -0.32 -14.11
CA GLN A 123 -15.45 -1.78 -14.01
C GLN A 123 -16.04 -2.22 -12.65
N ILE A 124 -15.73 -1.50 -11.56
CA ILE A 124 -16.37 -1.73 -10.26
C ILE A 124 -17.87 -1.43 -10.32
N ASP A 125 -18.27 -0.33 -10.95
CA ASP A 125 -19.68 0.03 -11.10
C ASP A 125 -20.43 -0.98 -11.98
N GLU A 126 -19.79 -1.49 -13.02
CA GLU A 126 -20.30 -2.53 -13.92
C GLU A 126 -20.30 -3.93 -13.27
N LYS A 127 -19.62 -4.10 -12.12
CA LYS A 127 -19.42 -5.38 -11.41
C LYS A 127 -18.80 -6.47 -12.28
N ALA A 128 -17.96 -6.08 -13.20
CA ALA A 128 -17.25 -6.95 -14.12
C ALA A 128 -15.80 -6.44 -14.25
N LEU A 129 -14.82 -7.31 -14.08
CA LEU A 129 -13.41 -6.95 -14.18
C LEU A 129 -12.80 -7.52 -15.46
N ASP A 130 -12.36 -6.63 -16.35
CA ASP A 130 -11.51 -6.97 -17.47
C ASP A 130 -10.03 -6.71 -17.08
N HIS A 131 -9.34 -7.80 -16.73
CA HIS A 131 -7.93 -7.71 -16.32
C HIS A 131 -7.02 -7.29 -17.47
N ALA A 132 -7.36 -7.56 -18.71
CA ALA A 132 -6.57 -7.13 -19.86
C ALA A 132 -6.66 -5.61 -20.03
N GLU A 133 -7.85 -5.04 -20.02
CA GLU A 133 -8.07 -3.59 -20.09
C GLU A 133 -7.45 -2.86 -18.90
N LEU A 134 -7.61 -3.39 -17.67
CA LEU A 134 -6.97 -2.81 -16.48
C LEU A 134 -5.45 -2.77 -16.62
N ARG A 135 -4.85 -3.82 -17.17
CA ARG A 135 -3.39 -3.86 -17.37
C ARG A 135 -2.93 -2.87 -18.43
N GLU A 136 -3.64 -2.75 -19.54
CA GLU A 136 -3.32 -1.77 -20.59
C GLU A 136 -3.33 -0.32 -20.08
N ALA A 137 -4.21 -0.02 -19.12
CA ALA A 137 -4.31 1.28 -18.50
C ALA A 137 -3.19 1.58 -17.48
N LEU A 138 -2.41 0.57 -17.03
CA LEU A 138 -1.40 0.74 -15.98
C LEU A 138 -0.22 1.61 -16.43
N PRO A 139 0.24 2.56 -15.61
CA PRO A 139 1.54 3.19 -15.81
C PRO A 139 2.67 2.19 -15.54
N THR A 140 3.81 2.36 -16.21
CA THR A 140 5.03 1.60 -15.89
C THR A 140 5.78 2.31 -14.78
N ALA A 141 5.61 1.86 -13.55
CA ALA A 141 6.20 2.47 -12.37
C ALA A 141 6.56 1.44 -11.29
N ILE A 142 7.52 1.76 -10.46
CA ILE A 142 7.94 0.97 -9.29
C ILE A 142 8.04 1.91 -8.10
N LEU A 143 7.36 1.56 -7.02
CA LEU A 143 7.47 2.18 -5.70
C LEU A 143 8.14 1.19 -4.75
N SER A 144 9.19 1.62 -4.04
CA SER A 144 9.81 0.82 -2.99
C SER A 144 10.02 1.65 -1.73
N PHE A 145 9.79 1.01 -0.60
CA PHE A 145 9.99 1.56 0.74
C PHE A 145 10.72 0.54 1.60
N SER A 146 11.63 1.01 2.42
CA SER A 146 12.23 0.21 3.49
C SER A 146 12.56 1.11 4.69
N ALA A 147 12.38 0.60 5.89
CA ALA A 147 12.68 1.31 7.13
C ALA A 147 13.09 0.30 8.20
N GLY A 148 14.15 0.59 8.94
CA GLY A 148 14.53 -0.09 10.16
C GLY A 148 14.11 0.69 11.40
N LYS A 149 14.96 0.74 12.43
CA LYS A 149 14.63 1.38 13.72
C LYS A 149 15.16 2.81 13.86
N GLU A 150 16.08 3.21 13.00
CA GLU A 150 16.84 4.46 13.12
C GLU A 150 16.36 5.49 12.10
N ASN A 151 15.08 5.88 12.19
CA ASN A 151 14.46 6.85 11.29
C ASN A 151 13.32 7.61 11.96
N PRO A 152 12.89 8.74 11.40
CA PRO A 152 11.82 9.57 12.00
C PRO A 152 10.48 8.86 12.17
N LEU A 153 10.12 7.94 11.26
CA LEU A 153 8.90 7.16 11.37
C LEU A 153 8.94 6.25 12.62
N ALA A 154 10.06 5.55 12.83
CA ALA A 154 10.23 4.69 14.00
C ALA A 154 10.22 5.52 15.29
N TYR A 155 10.84 6.69 15.30
CA TYR A 155 10.83 7.59 16.48
C TYR A 155 9.42 8.11 16.78
N PHE A 156 8.67 8.51 15.74
CA PHE A 156 7.28 8.93 15.90
C PHE A 156 6.40 7.80 16.44
N LEU A 157 6.49 6.60 15.87
CA LEU A 157 5.72 5.44 16.32
C LEU A 157 6.07 5.05 17.77
N ALA A 158 7.33 5.19 18.17
CA ALA A 158 7.76 4.94 19.55
C ALA A 158 7.05 5.85 20.58
N THR A 159 6.65 7.06 20.20
CA THR A 159 5.85 7.95 21.07
C THR A 159 4.43 7.42 21.31
N GLN A 160 3.97 6.52 20.45
CA GLN A 160 2.66 5.85 20.54
C GLN A 160 2.78 4.41 21.06
N ASN A 161 3.90 4.04 21.70
CA ASN A 161 4.22 2.68 22.15
C ASN A 161 4.19 1.64 21.01
N ILE A 162 4.46 2.06 19.78
CA ILE A 162 4.56 1.19 18.61
C ILE A 162 6.03 1.11 18.20
N SER A 163 6.53 -0.11 17.97
CA SER A 163 7.87 -0.33 17.44
C SER A 163 7.88 -1.52 16.48
N TYR A 164 8.83 -1.56 15.57
CA TYR A 164 9.05 -2.66 14.64
C TYR A 164 10.56 -2.89 14.45
N GLN A 165 10.92 -4.05 13.95
CA GLN A 165 12.32 -4.35 13.61
C GLN A 165 12.69 -3.79 12.26
N ASP A 166 11.92 -4.11 11.25
CA ASP A 166 12.02 -3.58 9.90
C ASP A 166 10.65 -3.61 9.20
N ALA A 167 10.48 -2.72 8.25
CA ALA A 167 9.34 -2.67 7.36
C ALA A 167 9.83 -2.51 5.93
N SER A 168 9.21 -3.22 5.00
CA SER A 168 9.55 -3.14 3.59
C SER A 168 8.32 -3.23 2.71
N MET A 169 8.37 -2.53 1.57
CA MET A 169 7.32 -2.56 0.55
C MET A 169 7.97 -2.40 -0.83
N LYS A 170 7.51 -3.18 -1.79
CA LYS A 170 7.84 -2.99 -3.20
C LYS A 170 6.61 -3.30 -4.04
N PHE A 171 6.10 -2.28 -4.72
CA PHE A 171 5.01 -2.39 -5.68
C PHE A 171 5.48 -1.93 -7.04
N GLY A 172 5.07 -2.64 -8.06
CA GLY A 172 5.33 -2.27 -9.43
C GLY A 172 4.09 -2.49 -10.28
N THR A 173 3.96 -1.68 -11.32
CA THR A 173 2.89 -1.73 -12.30
C THR A 173 3.46 -1.62 -13.70
N ALA A 174 2.93 -2.35 -14.65
CA ALA A 174 3.17 -2.20 -16.07
C ALA A 174 2.12 -2.98 -16.88
N PRO A 175 1.80 -2.56 -18.12
CA PRO A 175 0.91 -3.30 -19.01
C PRO A 175 1.34 -4.76 -19.21
N ASP A 176 2.64 -5.02 -19.38
CA ASP A 176 3.17 -6.35 -19.69
C ASP A 176 3.01 -7.37 -18.58
N TRP A 177 3.07 -6.94 -17.31
CA TRP A 177 3.10 -7.85 -16.15
C TRP A 177 2.09 -7.50 -15.05
N GLY A 178 1.22 -6.49 -15.27
CA GLY A 178 0.14 -6.13 -14.36
C GLY A 178 0.63 -5.46 -13.07
N ILE A 179 -0.17 -5.57 -12.02
CA ILE A 179 0.15 -5.12 -10.66
C ILE A 179 0.87 -6.24 -9.93
N ASN A 180 2.07 -5.97 -9.43
CA ASN A 180 2.82 -6.90 -8.60
C ASN A 180 3.36 -6.17 -7.38
N GLY A 181 3.18 -6.75 -6.21
CA GLY A 181 3.64 -6.10 -5.00
C GLY A 181 3.82 -7.04 -3.84
N LYS A 182 4.66 -6.62 -2.93
CA LYS A 182 4.84 -7.24 -1.62
C LYS A 182 5.14 -6.18 -0.56
N ALA A 183 4.64 -6.41 0.64
CA ALA A 183 4.98 -5.64 1.82
C ALA A 183 5.17 -6.60 3.01
N ALA A 184 6.04 -6.24 3.92
CA ALA A 184 6.24 -6.97 5.17
C ALA A 184 6.66 -6.02 6.29
N ILE A 185 6.22 -6.36 7.51
CA ILE A 185 6.68 -5.74 8.75
C ILE A 185 7.13 -6.88 9.66
N HIS A 186 8.34 -6.79 10.19
CA HIS A 186 8.89 -7.78 11.12
C HIS A 186 8.92 -7.23 12.53
N THR A 187 8.53 -8.08 13.49
CA THR A 187 8.54 -7.81 14.93
C THR A 187 7.82 -6.50 15.27
N LEU A 188 6.56 -6.38 14.85
CA LEU A 188 5.70 -5.26 15.25
C LEU A 188 5.31 -5.46 16.72
N LYS A 189 5.56 -4.43 17.53
CA LYS A 189 5.09 -4.35 18.92
C LYS A 189 4.14 -3.17 19.06
N VAL A 190 2.99 -3.42 19.66
CA VAL A 190 2.00 -2.40 20.02
C VAL A 190 1.69 -2.61 21.49
N ASP A 191 2.13 -1.71 22.34
CA ASP A 191 2.13 -1.87 23.81
C ASP A 191 2.80 -3.21 24.22
N THR A 192 2.01 -4.14 24.73
CA THR A 192 2.46 -5.46 25.17
C THR A 192 2.31 -6.55 24.10
N LEU A 193 1.57 -6.29 23.02
CA LEU A 193 1.34 -7.25 21.94
C LEU A 193 2.54 -7.28 20.98
N GLN A 194 3.02 -8.48 20.65
CA GLN A 194 4.04 -8.69 19.63
C GLN A 194 3.52 -9.57 18.49
N LEU A 195 3.68 -9.08 17.25
CA LEU A 195 3.47 -9.84 16.03
C LEU A 195 4.80 -9.97 15.28
N ASP A 196 5.22 -11.22 15.00
CA ASP A 196 6.56 -11.47 14.46
C ASP A 196 6.68 -11.09 12.99
N THR A 197 5.67 -11.41 12.19
CA THR A 197 5.64 -11.06 10.75
C THR A 197 4.23 -10.74 10.31
N ILE A 198 4.05 -9.58 9.73
CA ILE A 198 2.85 -9.20 8.97
C ILE A 198 3.27 -9.08 7.52
N PHE A 199 2.52 -9.68 6.60
CA PHE A 199 2.87 -9.61 5.18
C PHE A 199 1.65 -9.38 4.29
N PHE A 200 1.90 -8.82 3.12
CA PHE A 200 0.95 -8.66 2.03
C PHE A 200 1.65 -8.93 0.70
N THR A 201 0.96 -9.62 -0.20
CA THR A 201 1.40 -9.80 -1.59
C THR A 201 0.22 -9.64 -2.54
N VAL A 202 0.47 -9.06 -3.70
CA VAL A 202 -0.47 -8.97 -4.81
C VAL A 202 0.22 -9.36 -6.10
N LYS A 203 -0.45 -10.11 -6.95
CA LYS A 203 0.02 -10.47 -8.28
C LYS A 203 -1.16 -10.51 -9.24
N GLN A 204 -1.11 -9.71 -10.28
CA GLN A 204 -2.06 -9.70 -11.38
C GLN A 204 -1.46 -10.40 -12.60
N ASP A 205 -2.22 -11.27 -13.23
CA ASP A 205 -1.97 -11.80 -14.56
C ASP A 205 -3.07 -11.33 -15.55
N THR A 206 -3.20 -11.96 -16.71
CA THR A 206 -4.17 -11.57 -17.74
C THR A 206 -5.61 -11.95 -17.40
N THR A 207 -5.82 -12.83 -16.43
CA THR A 207 -7.13 -13.42 -16.12
C THR A 207 -7.56 -13.23 -14.68
N SER A 208 -6.63 -12.91 -13.79
CA SER A 208 -6.92 -12.78 -12.36
C SER A 208 -5.94 -11.87 -11.62
N MET A 209 -6.36 -11.44 -10.46
CA MET A 209 -5.51 -10.80 -9.45
C MET A 209 -5.54 -11.61 -8.16
N LYS A 210 -4.36 -12.12 -7.76
CA LYS A 210 -4.17 -12.92 -6.55
C LYS A 210 -3.64 -12.04 -5.42
N LEU A 211 -4.28 -12.17 -4.26
CA LEU A 211 -3.94 -11.45 -3.03
C LEU A 211 -3.58 -12.46 -1.94
N ARG A 212 -2.60 -12.13 -1.15
CA ARG A 212 -2.30 -12.89 0.07
C ARG A 212 -1.81 -11.94 1.15
N ALA A 213 -2.47 -11.99 2.31
CA ALA A 213 -2.06 -11.26 3.50
C ALA A 213 -1.98 -12.23 4.68
N GLY A 214 -1.29 -11.85 5.72
CA GLY A 214 -1.29 -12.67 6.93
C GLY A 214 -0.41 -12.16 8.05
N VAL A 215 -0.57 -12.84 9.18
CA VAL A 215 0.21 -12.66 10.39
C VAL A 215 0.77 -14.02 10.78
N ILE A 216 2.06 -14.06 11.07
CA ILE A 216 2.75 -15.26 11.54
C ILE A 216 3.49 -14.92 12.81
N ASN A 217 3.13 -15.63 13.88
CA ASN A 217 3.92 -15.65 15.13
C ASN A 217 4.61 -16.99 15.23
N GLY A 218 5.94 -16.97 15.20
CA GLY A 218 6.77 -18.16 15.24
C GLY A 218 6.96 -18.75 16.64
N PRO A 219 7.68 -19.88 16.78
CA PRO A 219 7.90 -20.55 18.06
C PRO A 219 8.66 -19.72 19.11
N LYS A 220 9.31 -18.64 18.70
CA LYS A 220 10.02 -17.71 19.60
C LYS A 220 9.17 -16.52 20.04
N ASN A 221 7.92 -16.42 19.57
CA ASN A 221 7.02 -15.37 20.03
C ASN A 221 6.74 -15.54 21.53
N PRO A 222 6.83 -14.46 22.33
CA PRO A 222 6.68 -14.58 23.79
C PRO A 222 5.23 -14.82 24.26
N GLN A 223 4.24 -14.66 23.36
CA GLN A 223 2.83 -14.70 23.74
C GLN A 223 2.07 -15.83 23.06
N PHE A 224 2.03 -15.82 21.72
CA PHE A 224 1.18 -16.74 20.95
C PHE A 224 1.91 -17.24 19.71
N VAL A 225 1.86 -18.54 19.50
CA VAL A 225 2.34 -19.17 18.26
C VAL A 225 1.12 -19.44 17.38
N PHE A 226 1.05 -18.82 16.20
CA PHE A 226 -0.03 -19.04 15.24
C PHE A 226 0.35 -18.58 13.84
N ARG A 227 -0.42 -19.00 12.88
CA ARG A 227 -0.43 -18.48 11.51
C ARG A 227 -1.86 -18.14 11.09
N SER A 228 -2.10 -16.88 10.76
CA SER A 228 -3.36 -16.44 10.14
C SER A 228 -3.07 -15.94 8.74
N THR A 229 -3.77 -16.44 7.74
CA THR A 229 -3.62 -16.03 6.34
C THR A 229 -4.97 -15.74 5.73
N LEU A 230 -5.01 -14.69 4.93
CA LEU A 230 -6.08 -14.32 4.02
C LEU A 230 -5.56 -14.52 2.61
N THR A 231 -6.23 -15.31 1.79
CA THR A 231 -5.95 -15.47 0.37
C THR A 231 -7.16 -15.03 -0.43
N GLY A 232 -6.94 -14.35 -1.53
CA GLY A 232 -7.99 -13.91 -2.43
C GLY A 232 -7.57 -14.08 -3.88
N GLU A 233 -8.52 -14.38 -4.73
CA GLU A 233 -8.37 -14.36 -6.17
C GLU A 233 -9.58 -13.64 -6.77
N ILE A 234 -9.32 -12.61 -7.55
CA ILE A 234 -10.34 -11.83 -8.25
C ILE A 234 -10.18 -12.15 -9.73
N ARG A 235 -11.22 -12.75 -10.33
CA ARG A 235 -11.32 -13.08 -11.75
C ARG A 235 -12.30 -12.13 -12.43
N SER A 236 -12.51 -12.29 -13.71
CA SER A 236 -13.45 -11.43 -14.45
C SER A 236 -14.91 -11.57 -13.98
N GLU A 237 -15.32 -12.77 -13.57
CA GLU A 237 -16.70 -13.11 -13.26
C GLU A 237 -16.95 -13.49 -11.80
N ASP A 238 -15.90 -13.69 -11.03
CA ASP A 238 -16.00 -14.04 -9.60
C ASP A 238 -14.83 -13.54 -8.78
N ALA A 239 -15.03 -13.51 -7.47
CA ALA A 239 -13.96 -13.24 -6.51
C ALA A 239 -14.04 -14.29 -5.39
N GLU A 240 -12.91 -14.85 -5.03
CA GLU A 240 -12.78 -15.78 -3.93
C GLU A 240 -11.91 -15.18 -2.82
N LEU A 241 -12.34 -15.34 -1.58
CA LEU A 241 -11.62 -14.91 -0.40
C LEU A 241 -11.65 -16.04 0.64
N THR A 242 -10.49 -16.43 1.16
CA THR A 242 -10.38 -17.50 2.17
C THR A 242 -9.51 -17.06 3.34
N VAL A 243 -9.99 -17.26 4.55
CA VAL A 243 -9.26 -17.10 5.81
C VAL A 243 -8.85 -18.46 6.32
N ASN A 244 -7.58 -18.61 6.71
CA ASN A 244 -7.06 -19.80 7.35
C ASN A 244 -6.28 -19.40 8.61
N TYR A 245 -6.69 -19.93 9.76
CA TYR A 245 -5.99 -19.78 11.03
C TYR A 245 -5.52 -21.14 11.53
N VAL A 246 -4.25 -21.25 11.85
CA VAL A 246 -3.61 -22.46 12.41
C VAL A 246 -2.92 -22.06 13.69
N ASP A 247 -3.17 -22.79 14.76
CA ASP A 247 -2.56 -22.55 16.08
C ASP A 247 -1.12 -23.06 16.18
N GLY A 248 -0.48 -22.86 17.34
CA GLY A 248 0.89 -23.27 17.60
C GLY A 248 1.10 -24.79 17.67
N LYS A 249 0.05 -25.59 17.74
CA LYS A 249 0.09 -27.06 17.68
C LYS A 249 -0.10 -27.59 16.26
N GLY A 250 -0.29 -26.70 15.28
CA GLY A 250 -0.55 -27.07 13.89
C GLY A 250 -2.02 -27.45 13.61
N GLN A 251 -2.92 -27.18 14.56
CA GLN A 251 -4.34 -27.46 14.43
C GLN A 251 -5.05 -26.27 13.74
N THR A 252 -5.86 -26.57 12.72
CA THR A 252 -6.69 -25.57 12.05
C THR A 252 -7.85 -25.15 12.95
N GLY A 253 -7.88 -23.88 13.36
CA GLY A 253 -8.96 -23.31 14.16
C GLY A 253 -10.02 -22.63 13.32
N VAL A 254 -9.62 -22.07 12.14
CA VAL A 254 -10.52 -21.47 11.16
C VAL A 254 -10.04 -21.81 9.77
N LEU A 255 -10.93 -22.32 8.94
CA LEU A 255 -10.79 -22.41 7.49
C LEU A 255 -12.13 -22.08 6.88
N PHE A 256 -12.26 -20.86 6.40
CA PHE A 256 -13.54 -20.33 5.93
C PHE A 256 -13.31 -19.33 4.81
N GLY A 257 -14.14 -19.37 3.80
CA GLY A 257 -14.04 -18.47 2.67
C GLY A 257 -15.39 -18.16 2.06
N VAL A 258 -15.35 -17.28 1.09
CA VAL A 258 -16.51 -16.82 0.32
C VAL A 258 -16.11 -16.74 -1.14
N ASN A 259 -16.91 -17.31 -2.02
CA ASN A 259 -16.91 -17.03 -3.44
C ASN A 259 -18.05 -16.07 -3.74
N ALA A 260 -17.74 -14.93 -4.36
CA ALA A 260 -18.67 -13.88 -4.71
C ALA A 260 -18.76 -13.77 -6.24
N ARG A 261 -19.98 -13.77 -6.78
CA ARG A 261 -20.21 -13.58 -8.22
C ARG A 261 -21.39 -12.64 -8.48
N PRO A 262 -21.31 -11.74 -9.44
CA PRO A 262 -22.44 -10.93 -9.84
C PRO A 262 -23.52 -11.81 -10.49
N LEU A 263 -24.79 -11.48 -10.26
CA LEU A 263 -25.90 -12.12 -10.95
C LEU A 263 -26.18 -11.39 -12.25
N THR A 264 -25.94 -12.08 -13.38
CA THR A 264 -26.04 -11.47 -14.71
C THR A 264 -27.27 -11.91 -15.53
N GLU A 265 -27.93 -13.02 -15.14
CA GLU A 265 -29.04 -13.57 -15.93
C GLU A 265 -30.33 -13.71 -15.13
N GLY A 266 -31.46 -13.43 -15.77
CA GLY A 266 -32.81 -13.68 -15.26
C GLY A 266 -33.38 -12.65 -14.30
N HIS A 267 -32.57 -11.82 -13.67
CA HIS A 267 -32.99 -10.86 -12.65
C HIS A 267 -32.61 -9.41 -12.96
N GLY A 268 -32.26 -9.11 -14.21
CA GLY A 268 -31.79 -7.78 -14.65
C GLY A 268 -30.28 -7.56 -14.35
N LYS A 269 -29.57 -6.96 -15.29
CA LYS A 269 -28.15 -6.65 -15.13
C LYS A 269 -27.89 -5.92 -13.82
N GLY A 270 -26.98 -6.48 -13.02
CA GLY A 270 -26.47 -5.81 -11.83
C GLY A 270 -27.39 -5.77 -10.62
N ASN A 271 -28.39 -6.65 -10.48
CA ASN A 271 -29.34 -6.62 -9.37
C ASN A 271 -28.76 -7.11 -8.03
N GLY A 272 -27.58 -7.71 -8.01
CA GLY A 272 -26.98 -8.17 -6.76
C GLY A 272 -25.72 -9.00 -6.93
N VAL A 273 -25.27 -9.55 -5.82
CA VAL A 273 -24.11 -10.45 -5.73
C VAL A 273 -24.56 -11.73 -5.03
N LEU A 274 -24.22 -12.86 -5.60
CA LEU A 274 -24.37 -14.16 -4.97
C LEU A 274 -23.09 -14.53 -4.27
N LEU A 275 -23.17 -14.88 -3.00
CA LEU A 275 -22.07 -15.40 -2.20
C LEU A 275 -22.31 -16.88 -1.92
N ASN A 276 -21.29 -17.69 -2.08
CA ASN A 276 -21.24 -19.06 -1.63
C ASN A 276 -20.11 -19.20 -0.61
N LEU A 277 -20.36 -19.92 0.47
CA LEU A 277 -19.34 -20.19 1.47
C LEU A 277 -18.43 -21.34 1.00
N THR A 278 -17.13 -21.23 1.32
CA THR A 278 -16.09 -22.20 0.92
C THR A 278 -15.18 -22.53 2.11
N PRO A 279 -14.49 -23.67 2.14
CA PRO A 279 -14.68 -24.86 1.31
C PRO A 279 -15.98 -25.60 1.66
N ALA A 280 -16.27 -26.72 1.00
CA ALA A 280 -17.43 -27.57 1.30
C ALA A 280 -17.46 -28.06 2.76
N GLU A 281 -16.28 -28.23 3.38
CA GLU A 281 -16.10 -28.53 4.80
C GLU A 281 -15.34 -27.39 5.50
N PRO A 282 -16.02 -26.30 5.87
CA PRO A 282 -15.39 -25.22 6.62
C PRO A 282 -15.00 -25.66 8.03
N VAL A 283 -13.97 -25.04 8.58
CA VAL A 283 -13.56 -25.21 9.98
C VAL A 283 -13.83 -23.92 10.73
N ILE A 284 -14.61 -23.99 11.80
CA ILE A 284 -14.95 -22.86 12.68
C ILE A 284 -14.73 -23.28 14.13
N ALA A 285 -13.95 -22.52 14.86
CA ALA A 285 -13.61 -22.80 16.26
C ALA A 285 -13.10 -24.24 16.48
N TYR A 286 -12.18 -24.72 15.61
CA TYR A 286 -11.59 -26.07 15.62
C TYR A 286 -12.54 -27.21 15.30
N ARG A 287 -13.79 -26.95 14.87
CA ARG A 287 -14.76 -27.95 14.47
C ARG A 287 -14.96 -27.90 12.97
N LYS A 288 -15.06 -29.07 12.36
CA LYS A 288 -15.46 -29.22 10.96
C LYS A 288 -16.97 -29.15 10.86
N PHE A 289 -17.43 -28.48 9.82
CA PHE A 289 -18.83 -28.39 9.44
C PHE A 289 -19.01 -28.88 8.02
N HIS A 290 -20.21 -29.27 7.66
CA HIS A 290 -20.63 -29.57 6.30
C HIS A 290 -22.00 -28.92 6.02
N PHE A 291 -22.24 -28.55 4.78
CA PHE A 291 -23.50 -27.95 4.38
C PHE A 291 -24.55 -29.05 4.14
N VAL A 292 -25.74 -28.87 4.73
CA VAL A 292 -26.88 -29.75 4.54
C VAL A 292 -27.55 -29.41 3.20
N ASP A 293 -27.82 -30.42 2.36
CA ASP A 293 -28.53 -30.29 1.08
C ASP A 293 -27.98 -29.19 0.14
N ASN A 294 -26.68 -28.92 0.17
CA ASN A 294 -26.04 -27.84 -0.57
C ASN A 294 -26.64 -26.43 -0.26
N SER A 295 -27.29 -26.26 0.89
CA SER A 295 -27.81 -24.99 1.38
C SER A 295 -26.66 -24.07 1.76
N ASN A 296 -26.15 -23.33 0.80
CA ASN A 296 -24.92 -22.56 0.93
C ASN A 296 -24.95 -21.35 0.00
N TRP A 297 -25.85 -20.42 0.23
CA TRP A 297 -25.84 -19.20 -0.52
C TRP A 297 -26.38 -17.99 0.27
N ILE A 298 -25.81 -16.81 -0.04
CA ILE A 298 -26.29 -15.52 0.42
C ILE A 298 -26.46 -14.65 -0.83
N TYR A 299 -27.63 -14.09 -1.00
CA TYR A 299 -27.91 -13.13 -2.07
C TYR A 299 -27.98 -11.72 -1.51
N LEU A 300 -27.06 -10.86 -1.96
CA LEU A 300 -27.02 -9.43 -1.63
C LEU A 300 -27.64 -8.65 -2.79
N HIS A 301 -28.85 -8.14 -2.59
CA HIS A 301 -29.51 -7.32 -3.60
C HIS A 301 -29.04 -5.86 -3.54
N ASN A 302 -29.01 -5.17 -4.69
CA ASN A 302 -28.58 -3.77 -4.77
C ASN A 302 -29.37 -2.79 -3.90
N ASN A 303 -30.62 -3.12 -3.53
CA ASN A 303 -31.46 -2.33 -2.64
C ASN A 303 -31.23 -2.65 -1.15
N MET A 304 -30.06 -3.21 -0.81
CA MET A 304 -29.67 -3.63 0.55
C MET A 304 -30.50 -4.76 1.17
N ARG A 305 -31.31 -5.48 0.37
CA ARG A 305 -31.97 -6.70 0.86
C ARG A 305 -31.02 -7.87 0.81
N VAL A 306 -31.02 -8.68 1.85
CA VAL A 306 -30.22 -9.89 1.99
C VAL A 306 -31.15 -11.09 2.08
N TYR A 307 -30.92 -12.08 1.26
CA TYR A 307 -31.55 -13.38 1.35
C TYR A 307 -30.45 -14.40 1.58
N ALA A 308 -30.67 -15.36 2.47
CA ALA A 308 -29.69 -16.40 2.76
C ALA A 308 -30.36 -17.75 2.92
N ASN A 309 -29.69 -18.79 2.47
CA ASN A 309 -30.02 -20.16 2.78
C ASN A 309 -28.70 -20.85 3.17
N ILE A 310 -28.44 -20.94 4.46
CA ILE A 310 -27.25 -21.56 5.04
C ILE A 310 -27.75 -22.53 6.10
N ASP A 311 -27.43 -23.80 5.88
CA ASP A 311 -27.67 -24.87 6.84
C ASP A 311 -26.39 -25.69 6.98
N MET A 312 -25.86 -25.78 8.19
CA MET A 312 -24.57 -26.44 8.46
C MET A 312 -24.69 -27.30 9.71
N ASP A 313 -24.26 -28.57 9.58
CA ASP A 313 -24.07 -29.47 10.68
C ASP A 313 -22.58 -29.66 11.02
N SER A 314 -22.29 -29.97 12.27
CA SER A 314 -20.96 -30.39 12.71
C SER A 314 -20.91 -31.89 13.00
N ASP A 315 -19.72 -32.52 12.82
CA ASP A 315 -19.50 -33.95 13.07
C ASP A 315 -19.81 -34.39 14.51
N ASN A 316 -20.06 -33.45 15.42
CA ASN A 316 -20.30 -33.72 16.85
C ASN A 316 -21.69 -33.22 17.35
N GLY A 317 -22.59 -32.95 16.42
CA GLY A 317 -23.98 -32.55 16.75
C GLY A 317 -24.13 -31.10 17.09
#